data_b36f67c52f2f35dc4153a095d9c737cd
#
_entry.id   b36f67c52f2f35dc4153a095d9c737cd
#
_cell.length_a   1.000
_cell.length_b   1.000
_cell.length_c   1.000
_cell.angle_alpha   90.00
_cell.angle_beta   90.00
_cell.angle_gamma   90.00
#
_symmetry.space_group_name_H-M   'P 1'
#
loop_
_entity.id
_entity.type
_entity.pdbx_description
1 polymer ?
#
loop_
_entity_poly.entity_id
_entity_poly.type
_entity_poly.pdbx_seq_one_letter_code
_entity_poly.pdbx_strand_id
1 'polypeptide(L)'
;MSFAAAGALFTLLCLLPAAVLAQNPSTGVVTGRILIRPDSGATTPAAGASVTVAGTSLGTIAAADGRYRLSGVPAGASTLHVRLLGYRAVNHALRIRGGDTVLVDVTLQPEAHVLSTVRTSAVPTDVETFVTRPNVATITMGASAIAGIPSVGEPDVIRTVQLLPGVVARNDFNTGLTVRGGEADQNLILIDGFPIYNPFHLGGLFSTFMDATVGGIELISGAFPPQYGGRLSSVLDVRSLDDTRPGTHVSADLSALAATGRIGGAFARGRGTWSLAARRTYADAVVTAFSNNVLPYHFADFHGRAAYALPGNWRVSVTGYSGRDVLDANFAELAADSTPSRAGEGQWDVDWGNNVIGVTLAKNFGPDARVPLFGWSLGDNATFEQRVSTSNFSTLLDVGDGAFAQRNQVRDFRLAGSLHAHRAKHDPSLGYELATHRIRYSSSSSQTGTTDFDIVQKPTSAALWIEDLWRVSARWMVDAGLRAEALTGRDWAALSPRVTVKFLATSDLAFTVGAGRATQWMHSLAGDGPLRYFDVWVASDSFTPVAAAWHWVAGVERWQGTPGASTCPISAASSTGPARQACRSASAGPARDSGPRAPTRLTPS
;
A
#
# COMPACT_ATOMS: atom_id res chain seq x y z
N MET A 1 -6.29 25.07 46.70
CA MET A 1 -4.86 25.44 46.58
C MET A 1 -4.56 25.65 45.13
N SER A 2 -3.97 26.74 44.84
CA SER A 2 -4.01 27.66 43.74
C SER A 2 -3.40 27.12 42.42
N PHE A 3 -4.06 27.45 41.34
CA PHE A 3 -3.69 27.22 39.92
C PHE A 3 -2.37 27.91 39.45
N ALA A 4 -1.65 28.56 40.36
CA ALA A 4 -0.43 29.33 40.03
C ALA A 4 0.84 28.48 39.97
N ALA A 5 0.87 27.26 40.49
CA ALA A 5 2.08 26.44 40.54
C ALA A 5 2.28 25.53 39.30
N ALA A 6 1.22 25.25 38.56
CA ALA A 6 1.32 24.42 37.34
C ALA A 6 1.77 25.21 36.08
N GLY A 7 1.55 26.52 36.06
CA GLY A 7 1.95 27.41 34.95
C GLY A 7 3.47 27.71 34.90
N ALA A 8 4.12 27.70 36.07
CA ALA A 8 5.54 28.04 36.14
C ALA A 8 6.47 26.88 35.71
N LEU A 9 5.99 25.63 35.82
CA LEU A 9 6.79 24.46 35.40
C LEU A 9 6.73 24.24 33.87
N PHE A 10 5.65 24.67 33.23
CA PHE A 10 5.49 24.56 31.76
C PHE A 10 6.24 25.66 31.01
N THR A 11 6.38 26.85 31.61
CA THR A 11 7.14 27.97 31.00
C THR A 11 8.65 27.81 31.17
N LEU A 12 9.13 27.04 32.14
CA LEU A 12 10.55 26.80 32.32
C LEU A 12 11.11 25.71 31.39
N LEU A 13 10.25 24.83 30.86
CA LEU A 13 10.63 23.79 29.91
C LEU A 13 10.71 24.29 28.45
N CYS A 14 10.16 25.46 28.15
CA CYS A 14 10.15 26.05 26.80
C CYS A 14 11.30 27.05 26.56
N LEU A 15 12.22 27.27 27.51
CA LEU A 15 13.29 28.26 27.41
C LEU A 15 14.71 27.65 27.36
N LEU A 16 14.84 26.41 26.99
CA LEU A 16 16.14 25.88 26.59
C LEU A 16 16.31 26.17 25.09
N PRO A 17 17.24 27.05 24.66
CA PRO A 17 17.57 27.19 23.26
C PRO A 17 18.28 25.90 22.84
N ALA A 18 17.57 25.00 22.18
CA ALA A 18 18.19 23.93 21.43
C ALA A 18 18.88 24.57 20.22
N ALA A 19 20.07 25.10 20.44
CA ALA A 19 21.04 25.32 19.37
C ALA A 19 21.52 23.94 18.89
N VAL A 20 20.63 23.16 18.28
CA VAL A 20 21.02 22.08 17.38
C VAL A 20 21.55 22.81 16.16
N LEU A 21 22.86 23.00 16.12
CA LEU A 21 23.58 23.26 14.89
C LEU A 21 23.21 22.12 13.93
N ALA A 22 22.28 22.36 13.02
CA ALA A 22 22.06 21.50 11.87
C ALA A 22 23.38 21.52 11.09
N GLN A 23 24.26 20.59 11.41
CA GLN A 23 25.39 20.27 10.54
C GLN A 23 24.75 19.72 9.27
N ASN A 24 24.72 20.51 8.21
CA ASN A 24 24.45 20.01 6.88
C ASN A 24 25.37 18.79 6.71
N PRO A 25 24.84 17.59 6.50
CA PRO A 25 25.68 16.41 6.35
C PRO A 25 26.61 16.70 5.17
N SER A 26 27.91 16.74 5.43
CA SER A 26 28.88 16.91 4.37
C SER A 26 28.74 15.72 3.42
N THR A 27 28.43 15.99 2.18
CA THR A 27 28.25 14.97 1.14
C THR A 27 29.43 14.95 0.19
N GLY A 28 29.68 13.80 -0.44
CA GLY A 28 30.68 13.67 -1.50
C GLY A 28 30.06 13.11 -2.79
N VAL A 29 30.91 12.87 -3.77
CA VAL A 29 30.55 12.32 -5.07
C VAL A 29 31.27 10.99 -5.27
N VAL A 30 30.57 9.96 -5.73
CA VAL A 30 31.17 8.71 -6.20
C VAL A 30 31.01 8.64 -7.71
N THR A 31 32.08 8.38 -8.41
CA THR A 31 32.11 8.23 -9.87
C THR A 31 32.97 7.02 -10.25
N GLY A 32 32.81 6.50 -11.44
CA GLY A 32 33.60 5.38 -11.93
C GLY A 32 33.01 4.72 -13.15
N ARG A 33 33.47 3.54 -13.44
CA ARG A 33 33.05 2.74 -14.60
C ARG A 33 32.68 1.34 -14.16
N ILE A 34 31.56 0.84 -14.65
CA ILE A 34 31.14 -0.54 -14.48
C ILE A 34 31.47 -1.32 -15.75
N LEU A 35 32.17 -2.40 -15.59
CA LEU A 35 32.59 -3.30 -16.67
C LEU A 35 31.99 -4.69 -16.46
N ILE A 36 31.80 -5.42 -17.52
CA ILE A 36 31.43 -6.83 -17.55
C ILE A 36 32.65 -7.63 -17.99
N ARG A 37 32.98 -8.70 -17.28
CA ARG A 37 33.99 -9.67 -17.71
C ARG A 37 33.28 -10.98 -18.07
N PRO A 38 33.05 -11.27 -19.35
CA PRO A 38 32.53 -12.57 -19.78
C PRO A 38 33.55 -13.69 -19.50
N ASP A 39 33.10 -14.94 -19.42
CA ASP A 39 33.93 -16.11 -19.13
C ASP A 39 35.01 -16.33 -20.19
N SER A 40 34.78 -15.83 -21.40
CA SER A 40 35.77 -15.82 -22.49
C SER A 40 35.64 -14.52 -23.26
N GLY A 41 36.65 -13.63 -23.16
CA GLY A 41 36.68 -12.40 -23.95
C GLY A 41 37.15 -11.15 -23.22
N ALA A 42 37.17 -10.03 -23.94
CA ALA A 42 37.54 -8.72 -23.43
C ALA A 42 36.42 -8.13 -22.56
N THR A 43 36.78 -7.33 -21.54
CA THR A 43 35.82 -6.59 -20.72
C THR A 43 35.05 -5.59 -21.56
N THR A 44 33.72 -5.55 -21.37
CA THR A 44 32.82 -4.62 -22.05
C THR A 44 32.13 -3.69 -21.06
N PRO A 45 31.67 -2.48 -21.45
CA PRO A 45 30.91 -1.59 -20.58
C PRO A 45 29.61 -2.24 -20.13
N ALA A 46 29.29 -2.11 -18.83
CA ALA A 46 28.05 -2.58 -18.22
C ALA A 46 26.95 -1.50 -18.34
N ALA A 47 26.48 -1.23 -19.54
CA ALA A 47 25.38 -0.30 -19.75
C ALA A 47 24.13 -0.73 -18.99
N GLY A 48 23.46 0.20 -18.28
CA GLY A 48 22.25 -0.08 -17.53
C GLY A 48 22.48 -0.74 -16.16
N ALA A 49 23.72 -0.90 -15.70
CA ALA A 49 24.00 -1.38 -14.35
C ALA A 49 23.50 -0.39 -13.30
N SER A 50 22.74 -0.89 -12.33
CA SER A 50 22.26 -0.12 -11.20
C SER A 50 23.36 0.02 -10.14
N VAL A 51 23.58 1.24 -9.66
CA VAL A 51 24.55 1.59 -8.63
C VAL A 51 23.83 2.31 -7.50
N THR A 52 23.76 1.72 -6.31
CA THR A 52 23.04 2.28 -5.15
C THR A 52 23.92 2.31 -3.91
N VAL A 53 23.61 3.18 -2.95
CA VAL A 53 24.30 3.25 -1.64
C VAL A 53 23.43 2.60 -0.58
N ALA A 54 23.98 1.59 0.08
CA ALA A 54 23.29 0.86 1.14
C ALA A 54 22.77 1.77 2.25
N GLY A 55 21.51 1.55 2.68
CA GLY A 55 20.89 2.31 3.76
C GLY A 55 20.45 3.72 3.36
N THR A 56 20.46 4.05 2.06
CA THR A 56 20.00 5.33 1.52
C THR A 56 19.11 5.11 0.30
N SER A 57 18.39 6.14 -0.13
CA SER A 57 17.65 6.15 -1.40
C SER A 57 18.50 6.59 -2.59
N LEU A 58 19.82 6.76 -2.40
CA LEU A 58 20.73 7.23 -3.44
C LEU A 58 21.05 6.12 -4.45
N GLY A 59 20.82 6.41 -5.71
CA GLY A 59 21.16 5.50 -6.80
C GLY A 59 21.34 6.21 -8.14
N THR A 60 22.00 5.53 -9.07
CA THR A 60 22.19 5.96 -10.44
C THR A 60 22.32 4.73 -11.35
N ILE A 61 22.25 4.97 -12.65
CA ILE A 61 22.40 3.92 -13.66
C ILE A 61 23.65 4.23 -14.49
N ALA A 62 24.44 3.20 -14.79
CA ALA A 62 25.60 3.32 -15.65
C ALA A 62 25.18 3.65 -17.09
N ALA A 63 25.82 4.64 -17.69
CA ALA A 63 25.59 5.04 -19.07
C ALA A 63 26.04 3.97 -20.08
N ALA A 64 25.80 4.19 -21.37
CA ALA A 64 26.13 3.23 -22.42
C ALA A 64 27.62 2.86 -22.47
N ASP A 65 28.50 3.73 -22.02
CA ASP A 65 29.95 3.50 -21.89
C ASP A 65 30.36 2.89 -20.54
N GLY A 66 29.37 2.55 -19.69
CA GLY A 66 29.57 1.98 -18.36
C GLY A 66 29.90 3.02 -17.27
N ARG A 67 30.00 4.32 -17.59
CA ARG A 67 30.31 5.35 -16.59
C ARG A 67 29.09 5.67 -15.74
N TYR A 68 29.35 5.96 -14.46
CA TYR A 68 28.32 6.42 -13.54
C TYR A 68 28.82 7.58 -12.68
N ARG A 69 27.90 8.38 -12.18
CA ARG A 69 28.15 9.45 -11.21
C ARG A 69 27.00 9.49 -10.20
N LEU A 70 27.35 9.44 -8.93
CA LEU A 70 26.43 9.50 -7.82
C LEU A 70 26.83 10.66 -6.91
N SER A 71 25.99 11.70 -6.84
CA SER A 71 26.21 12.89 -6.03
C SER A 71 25.40 12.84 -4.74
N GLY A 72 25.82 13.61 -3.73
CA GLY A 72 25.08 13.71 -2.48
C GLY A 72 25.28 12.54 -1.52
N VAL A 73 26.31 11.71 -1.70
CA VAL A 73 26.56 10.58 -0.81
C VAL A 73 27.05 11.07 0.54
N PRO A 74 26.42 10.66 1.67
CA PRO A 74 26.82 11.12 3.02
C PRO A 74 28.28 10.81 3.32
N ALA A 75 28.97 11.71 3.98
CA ALA A 75 30.32 11.45 4.46
C ALA A 75 30.31 10.37 5.54
N GLY A 76 31.30 9.48 5.48
CA GLY A 76 31.43 8.35 6.39
C GLY A 76 31.72 7.05 5.66
N ALA A 77 31.55 5.94 6.37
CA ALA A 77 31.61 4.61 5.79
C ALA A 77 30.31 4.31 5.04
N SER A 78 30.42 3.92 3.79
CA SER A 78 29.28 3.59 2.92
C SER A 78 29.57 2.31 2.14
N THR A 79 28.53 1.61 1.71
CA THR A 79 28.67 0.45 0.82
C THR A 79 27.93 0.74 -0.48
N LEU A 80 28.64 0.63 -1.58
CA LEU A 80 28.09 0.73 -2.92
C LEU A 80 27.59 -0.63 -3.35
N HIS A 81 26.34 -0.74 -3.75
CA HIS A 81 25.76 -1.95 -4.35
C HIS A 81 25.68 -1.75 -5.86
N VAL A 82 26.34 -2.62 -6.61
CA VAL A 82 26.32 -2.62 -8.07
C VAL A 82 25.65 -3.89 -8.56
N ARG A 83 24.60 -3.74 -9.38
CA ARG A 83 23.78 -4.85 -9.88
C ARG A 83 23.50 -4.70 -11.37
N LEU A 84 23.55 -5.80 -12.08
CA LEU A 84 23.11 -5.93 -13.46
C LEU A 84 22.48 -7.30 -13.63
N LEU A 85 21.37 -7.39 -14.32
CA LEU A 85 20.68 -8.67 -14.55
C LEU A 85 21.58 -9.67 -15.27
N GLY A 86 21.69 -10.88 -14.75
CA GLY A 86 22.58 -11.93 -15.28
C GLY A 86 24.02 -11.86 -14.78
N TYR A 87 24.32 -10.95 -13.84
CA TYR A 87 25.66 -10.77 -13.29
C TYR A 87 25.64 -10.78 -11.76
N ARG A 88 26.73 -11.24 -11.17
CA ARG A 88 26.92 -11.25 -9.73
C ARG A 88 26.91 -9.84 -9.17
N ALA A 89 26.03 -9.59 -8.21
CA ALA A 89 25.99 -8.31 -7.51
C ALA A 89 27.30 -8.08 -6.72
N VAL A 90 27.85 -6.87 -6.83
CA VAL A 90 29.08 -6.48 -6.13
C VAL A 90 28.76 -5.45 -5.05
N ASN A 91 29.21 -5.73 -3.84
CA ASN A 91 29.17 -4.81 -2.72
C ASN A 91 30.56 -4.24 -2.49
N HIS A 92 30.74 -2.93 -2.68
CA HIS A 92 32.02 -2.27 -2.54
C HIS A 92 31.96 -1.29 -1.36
N ALA A 93 32.73 -1.60 -0.28
CA ALA A 93 32.84 -0.72 0.86
C ALA A 93 33.76 0.46 0.52
N LEU A 94 33.33 1.67 0.84
CA LEU A 94 34.10 2.89 0.62
C LEU A 94 33.93 3.87 1.78
N ARG A 95 34.85 4.81 1.91
CA ARG A 95 34.78 5.87 2.90
C ARG A 95 34.83 7.21 2.19
N ILE A 96 33.81 8.03 2.42
CA ILE A 96 33.63 9.33 1.75
C ILE A 96 33.92 10.43 2.76
N ARG A 97 34.68 11.44 2.34
CA ARG A 97 34.83 12.71 3.06
C ARG A 97 33.96 13.77 2.40
N GLY A 98 33.47 14.71 3.18
CA GLY A 98 32.67 15.81 2.66
C GLY A 98 33.43 16.61 1.60
N GLY A 99 32.80 16.82 0.45
CA GLY A 99 33.39 17.52 -0.70
C GLY A 99 34.26 16.68 -1.63
N ASP A 100 34.64 15.45 -1.22
CA ASP A 100 35.52 14.60 -2.04
C ASP A 100 34.76 13.94 -3.20
N THR A 101 35.52 13.66 -4.28
CA THR A 101 35.10 12.78 -5.36
C THR A 101 35.88 11.49 -5.27
N VAL A 102 35.19 10.37 -5.02
CA VAL A 102 35.79 9.03 -4.94
C VAL A 102 35.57 8.28 -6.24
N LEU A 103 36.66 7.79 -6.84
CA LEU A 103 36.62 6.98 -8.05
C LEU A 103 36.51 5.50 -7.67
N VAL A 104 35.47 4.81 -8.13
CA VAL A 104 35.24 3.39 -7.89
C VAL A 104 34.87 2.69 -9.19
N ASP A 105 35.77 1.90 -9.71
CA ASP A 105 35.53 1.04 -10.86
C ASP A 105 35.15 -0.37 -10.40
N VAL A 106 34.09 -0.95 -11.00
CA VAL A 106 33.57 -2.25 -10.61
C VAL A 106 33.49 -3.16 -11.84
N THR A 107 33.98 -4.39 -11.72
CA THR A 107 33.84 -5.40 -12.75
C THR A 107 32.86 -6.48 -12.31
N LEU A 108 31.79 -6.65 -13.08
CA LEU A 108 30.77 -7.67 -12.87
C LEU A 108 31.14 -8.96 -13.58
N GLN A 109 30.93 -10.08 -12.92
CA GLN A 109 31.11 -11.42 -13.48
C GLN A 109 29.75 -12.04 -13.80
N PRO A 110 29.60 -12.79 -14.90
CA PRO A 110 28.38 -13.55 -15.15
C PRO A 110 28.10 -14.49 -13.97
N GLU A 111 26.88 -14.53 -13.54
CA GLU A 111 26.44 -15.48 -12.53
C GLU A 111 25.12 -16.09 -12.98
N ALA A 112 25.15 -17.41 -13.19
CA ALA A 112 23.91 -18.16 -13.20
C ALA A 112 23.32 -18.04 -11.78
N HIS A 113 22.26 -17.27 -11.64
CA HIS A 113 21.65 -17.04 -10.32
C HIS A 113 21.10 -18.33 -9.75
N VAL A 114 21.89 -18.98 -8.93
CA VAL A 114 21.37 -19.87 -7.89
C VAL A 114 20.84 -18.94 -6.78
N LEU A 115 19.57 -18.63 -6.79
CA LEU A 115 18.95 -17.89 -5.71
C LEU A 115 18.97 -18.73 -4.43
N SER A 116 19.99 -18.57 -3.64
CA SER A 116 19.98 -18.97 -2.24
C SER A 116 19.21 -17.90 -1.45
N THR A 117 18.09 -18.29 -0.90
CA THR A 117 17.29 -17.56 0.10
C THR A 117 16.51 -16.36 -0.45
N VAL A 118 15.22 -16.58 -0.66
CA VAL A 118 14.25 -15.49 -0.77
C VAL A 118 14.30 -14.64 0.49
N ARG A 119 14.94 -13.51 0.43
CA ARG A 119 14.65 -12.38 1.32
C ARG A 119 13.45 -11.66 0.76
N THR A 120 12.27 -12.01 1.18
CA THR A 120 11.00 -11.35 0.85
C THR A 120 10.84 -10.02 1.60
N SER A 121 11.83 -9.15 1.61
CA SER A 121 11.69 -7.89 2.33
C SER A 121 12.38 -6.70 1.68
N ALA A 122 12.95 -6.85 0.51
CA ALA A 122 13.39 -5.68 -0.22
C ALA A 122 12.26 -5.25 -1.15
N VAL A 123 11.59 -4.15 -0.82
CA VAL A 123 10.91 -3.34 -1.83
C VAL A 123 11.97 -3.07 -2.90
N PRO A 124 11.75 -3.43 -4.19
CA PRO A 124 12.71 -3.15 -5.24
C PRO A 124 13.09 -1.67 -5.19
N THR A 125 14.35 -1.34 -5.38
CA THR A 125 14.73 0.07 -5.45
C THR A 125 13.97 0.71 -6.61
N ASP A 126 13.60 1.98 -6.47
CA ASP A 126 12.85 2.72 -7.51
C ASP A 126 13.54 2.61 -8.87
N VAL A 127 14.88 2.56 -8.90
CA VAL A 127 15.70 2.35 -10.10
C VAL A 127 15.48 0.97 -10.73
N GLU A 128 15.48 -0.08 -9.92
CA GLU A 128 15.25 -1.43 -10.42
C GLU A 128 13.86 -1.57 -11.00
N THR A 129 12.87 -0.99 -10.33
CA THR A 129 11.48 -0.94 -10.80
C THR A 129 11.36 -0.14 -12.10
N PHE A 130 12.06 1.01 -12.21
CA PHE A 130 12.06 1.82 -13.42
C PHE A 130 12.56 1.06 -14.64
N VAL A 131 13.63 0.28 -14.51
CA VAL A 131 14.26 -0.41 -15.65
C VAL A 131 13.61 -1.76 -15.96
N THR A 132 13.03 -2.45 -14.96
CA THR A 132 12.61 -3.85 -15.14
C THR A 132 11.10 -4.06 -15.24
N ARG A 133 10.29 -3.07 -14.85
CA ARG A 133 8.81 -3.22 -14.83
C ARG A 133 8.13 -2.14 -15.67
N PRO A 134 7.17 -2.50 -16.51
CA PRO A 134 6.33 -1.54 -17.23
C PRO A 134 5.22 -1.02 -16.31
N ASN A 135 5.59 -0.33 -15.22
CA ASN A 135 4.64 0.20 -14.25
C ASN A 135 3.98 1.46 -14.80
N VAL A 136 2.72 1.36 -15.20
CA VAL A 136 1.89 2.55 -15.43
C VAL A 136 1.10 2.81 -14.16
N ALA A 137 1.40 3.93 -13.47
CA ALA A 137 0.62 4.34 -12.31
C ALA A 137 0.66 3.37 -11.10
N THR A 138 1.79 2.72 -10.89
CA THR A 138 2.09 2.01 -9.66
C THR A 138 2.98 2.89 -8.79
N ILE A 139 2.58 3.09 -7.54
CA ILE A 139 3.34 3.84 -6.54
C ILE A 139 3.65 2.89 -5.40
N THR A 140 4.93 2.73 -5.10
CA THR A 140 5.41 1.90 -3.99
C THR A 140 6.07 2.79 -2.95
N MET A 141 5.70 2.62 -1.68
CA MET A 141 6.31 3.35 -0.57
C MET A 141 6.73 2.38 0.52
N GLY A 142 7.95 2.52 0.99
CA GLY A 142 8.45 1.78 2.15
C GLY A 142 8.03 2.42 3.48
N ALA A 143 8.20 1.68 4.58
CA ALA A 143 7.83 2.13 5.94
C ALA A 143 8.44 3.49 6.32
N SER A 144 9.71 3.74 5.97
CA SER A 144 10.37 5.02 6.27
C SER A 144 9.78 6.22 5.52
N ALA A 145 9.30 6.02 4.31
CA ALA A 145 8.64 7.06 3.54
C ALA A 145 7.25 7.39 4.12
N ILE A 146 6.51 6.35 4.56
CA ILE A 146 5.21 6.52 5.22
C ILE A 146 5.36 7.28 6.53
N ALA A 147 6.29 6.87 7.39
CA ALA A 147 6.55 7.49 8.68
C ALA A 147 7.07 8.95 8.58
N GLY A 148 7.64 9.33 7.44
CA GLY A 148 8.13 10.69 7.17
C GLY A 148 7.04 11.69 6.77
N ILE A 149 5.82 11.24 6.53
CA ILE A 149 4.71 12.11 6.11
C ILE A 149 3.98 12.66 7.34
N PRO A 150 3.87 14.00 7.47
CA PRO A 150 3.11 14.59 8.56
C PRO A 150 1.64 14.17 8.50
N SER A 151 1.09 13.76 9.63
CA SER A 151 -0.31 13.36 9.78
C SER A 151 -0.91 13.97 11.05
N VAL A 152 -2.24 14.07 11.09
CA VAL A 152 -2.97 14.61 12.24
C VAL A 152 -3.21 13.48 13.25
N GLY A 153 -2.62 13.61 14.42
CA GLY A 153 -2.80 12.68 15.54
C GLY A 153 -1.83 11.51 15.52
N GLU A 154 -1.88 10.64 14.54
CA GLU A 154 -0.96 9.50 14.35
C GLU A 154 -0.64 9.31 12.85
N PRO A 155 0.50 8.68 12.50
CA PRO A 155 0.80 8.31 11.13
C PRO A 155 -0.29 7.38 10.58
N ASP A 156 -0.83 7.71 9.41
CA ASP A 156 -1.93 6.97 8.81
C ASP A 156 -1.61 6.58 7.37
N VAL A 157 -1.65 5.28 7.10
CA VAL A 157 -1.31 4.69 5.80
C VAL A 157 -2.27 5.17 4.71
N ILE A 158 -3.57 5.20 4.97
CA ILE A 158 -4.56 5.62 3.98
C ILE A 158 -4.46 7.14 3.72
N ARG A 159 -4.22 7.94 4.77
CA ARG A 159 -3.95 9.37 4.63
C ARG A 159 -2.71 9.62 3.76
N THR A 160 -1.67 8.82 3.95
CA THR A 160 -0.48 8.86 3.10
C THR A 160 -0.84 8.58 1.63
N VAL A 161 -1.67 7.59 1.37
CA VAL A 161 -2.14 7.25 0.01
C VAL A 161 -2.99 8.38 -0.59
N GLN A 162 -3.78 9.10 0.20
CA GLN A 162 -4.57 10.24 -0.26
C GLN A 162 -3.73 11.43 -0.77
N LEU A 163 -2.46 11.53 -0.38
CA LEU A 163 -1.53 12.54 -0.89
C LEU A 163 -0.93 12.17 -2.25
N LEU A 164 -1.16 10.94 -2.72
CA LEU A 164 -0.58 10.47 -3.98
C LEU A 164 -1.33 11.04 -5.20
N PRO A 165 -0.64 11.26 -6.32
CA PRO A 165 -1.26 11.75 -7.54
C PRO A 165 -2.40 10.83 -8.03
N GLY A 166 -3.54 11.43 -8.36
CA GLY A 166 -4.72 10.69 -8.84
C GLY A 166 -5.57 10.06 -7.74
N VAL A 167 -5.24 10.29 -6.49
CA VAL A 167 -6.07 9.94 -5.34
C VAL A 167 -6.72 11.20 -4.79
N VAL A 168 -7.99 11.13 -4.50
CA VAL A 168 -8.77 12.26 -3.94
C VAL A 168 -9.45 11.81 -2.67
N ALA A 169 -9.25 12.55 -1.59
CA ALA A 169 -10.08 12.44 -0.40
C ALA A 169 -11.43 13.11 -0.67
N ARG A 170 -12.54 12.49 -0.34
CA ARG A 170 -13.88 13.12 -0.49
C ARG A 170 -14.05 14.34 0.41
N ASN A 171 -13.51 14.29 1.60
CA ASN A 171 -13.40 15.38 2.57
C ASN A 171 -12.28 15.08 3.57
N ASP A 172 -11.95 16.04 4.41
CA ASP A 172 -10.86 15.93 5.40
C ASP A 172 -11.14 14.91 6.52
N PHE A 173 -12.38 14.46 6.65
CA PHE A 173 -12.84 13.53 7.68
C PHE A 173 -13.14 12.13 7.16
N ASN A 174 -12.76 11.81 5.91
CA ASN A 174 -13.03 10.51 5.31
C ASN A 174 -11.78 9.94 4.64
N THR A 175 -11.33 8.78 5.13
CA THR A 175 -10.22 8.02 4.54
C THR A 175 -10.64 7.16 3.34
N GLY A 176 -11.90 7.24 2.88
CA GLY A 176 -12.33 6.59 1.65
C GLY A 176 -11.48 7.03 0.46
N LEU A 177 -10.91 6.06 -0.24
CA LEU A 177 -10.07 6.32 -1.41
C LEU A 177 -10.95 6.48 -2.65
N THR A 178 -10.90 7.65 -3.27
CA THR A 178 -11.39 7.90 -4.63
C THR A 178 -10.17 7.96 -5.54
N VAL A 179 -9.92 6.88 -6.28
CA VAL A 179 -8.76 6.77 -7.16
C VAL A 179 -9.21 6.97 -8.59
N ARG A 180 -8.68 8.02 -9.25
CA ARG A 180 -9.00 8.35 -10.65
C ARG A 180 -10.50 8.43 -10.96
N GLY A 181 -11.29 8.94 -10.02
CA GLY A 181 -12.73 9.10 -10.16
C GLY A 181 -13.54 7.83 -9.87
N GLY A 182 -12.91 6.75 -9.42
CA GLY A 182 -13.61 5.56 -8.94
C GLY A 182 -14.13 5.73 -7.52
N GLU A 183 -15.22 5.04 -7.20
CA GLU A 183 -15.82 5.02 -5.86
C GLU A 183 -14.98 4.20 -4.88
N ALA A 184 -15.21 4.37 -3.58
CA ALA A 184 -14.41 3.72 -2.54
C ALA A 184 -14.51 2.19 -2.59
N ASP A 185 -15.67 1.63 -2.92
CA ASP A 185 -15.91 0.20 -3.06
C ASP A 185 -15.27 -0.41 -4.33
N GLN A 186 -14.81 0.43 -5.26
CA GLN A 186 -14.12 0.02 -6.48
C GLN A 186 -12.61 -0.20 -6.28
N ASN A 187 -12.10 0.02 -5.08
CA ASN A 187 -10.70 -0.23 -4.73
C ASN A 187 -10.57 -1.60 -4.05
N LEU A 188 -9.60 -2.39 -4.47
CA LEU A 188 -9.21 -3.62 -3.80
C LEU A 188 -8.15 -3.29 -2.75
N ILE A 189 -8.51 -3.41 -1.48
CA ILE A 189 -7.59 -3.14 -0.37
C ILE A 189 -7.20 -4.46 0.26
N LEU A 190 -5.90 -4.68 0.36
CA LEU A 190 -5.29 -5.92 0.80
C LEU A 190 -4.31 -5.68 1.95
N ILE A 191 -4.21 -6.66 2.85
CA ILE A 191 -3.10 -6.81 3.79
C ILE A 191 -2.39 -8.13 3.46
N ASP A 192 -1.12 -8.07 3.07
CA ASP A 192 -0.34 -9.23 2.62
C ASP A 192 -1.03 -10.06 1.51
N GLY A 193 -1.79 -9.39 0.63
CA GLY A 193 -2.58 -10.02 -0.42
C GLY A 193 -3.93 -10.60 0.03
N PHE A 194 -4.37 -10.37 1.27
CA PHE A 194 -5.66 -10.80 1.81
C PHE A 194 -6.64 -9.61 1.89
N PRO A 195 -7.88 -9.73 1.39
CA PRO A 195 -8.80 -8.60 1.30
C PRO A 195 -9.30 -8.12 2.67
N ILE A 196 -9.38 -6.80 2.80
CA ILE A 196 -10.08 -6.08 3.88
C ILE A 196 -11.22 -5.28 3.26
N TYR A 197 -12.42 -5.38 3.82
CA TYR A 197 -13.60 -4.77 3.21
C TYR A 197 -13.80 -3.33 3.64
N ASN A 198 -13.67 -2.92 4.82
CA ASN A 198 -13.83 -1.55 5.29
C ASN A 198 -12.64 -1.19 6.19
N PRO A 199 -11.54 -0.66 5.62
CA PRO A 199 -10.29 -0.45 6.34
C PRO A 199 -10.26 0.86 7.14
N PHE A 200 -11.36 1.20 7.83
CA PHE A 200 -11.52 2.50 8.50
C PHE A 200 -12.03 2.39 9.91
N HIS A 201 -11.59 3.33 10.76
CA HIS A 201 -12.12 3.63 12.07
C HIS A 201 -12.82 4.99 12.08
N LEU A 202 -13.71 5.21 13.05
CA LEU A 202 -14.44 6.46 13.28
C LEU A 202 -15.04 7.02 11.98
N GLY A 203 -15.80 6.17 11.25
CA GLY A 203 -16.48 6.58 10.03
C GLY A 203 -15.56 7.03 8.89
N GLY A 204 -14.30 6.61 8.92
CA GLY A 204 -13.32 6.96 7.91
C GLY A 204 -12.32 8.03 8.35
N LEU A 205 -12.25 8.39 9.62
CA LEU A 205 -11.28 9.36 10.10
C LEU A 205 -9.86 8.78 10.21
N PHE A 206 -9.74 7.50 10.57
CA PHE A 206 -8.46 6.79 10.70
C PHE A 206 -8.49 5.46 9.95
N SER A 207 -7.31 4.99 9.52
CA SER A 207 -7.20 3.67 8.91
C SER A 207 -7.00 2.56 9.94
N THR A 208 -7.36 1.35 9.55
CA THR A 208 -7.13 0.13 10.33
C THR A 208 -5.65 -0.31 10.32
N PHE A 209 -4.83 0.28 9.45
CA PHE A 209 -3.42 -0.09 9.34
C PHE A 209 -2.57 0.68 10.37
N MET A 210 -1.97 -0.06 11.29
CA MET A 210 -1.00 0.49 12.24
C MET A 210 0.35 0.68 11.53
N ASP A 211 0.88 1.89 11.48
CA ASP A 211 2.18 2.22 10.86
C ASP A 211 3.32 1.36 11.40
N ALA A 212 3.33 1.09 12.70
CA ALA A 212 4.30 0.21 13.36
C ALA A 212 4.35 -1.23 12.80
N THR A 213 3.29 -1.67 12.08
CA THR A 213 3.21 -3.01 11.49
C THR A 213 3.42 -3.02 9.98
N VAL A 214 3.48 -1.86 9.34
CA VAL A 214 3.56 -1.74 7.89
C VAL A 214 5.01 -1.69 7.41
N GLY A 215 5.36 -2.62 6.54
CA GLY A 215 6.66 -2.68 5.84
C GLY A 215 6.68 -1.86 4.56
N GLY A 216 5.52 -1.64 3.96
CA GLY A 216 5.36 -0.84 2.75
C GLY A 216 3.97 -0.98 2.15
N ILE A 217 3.70 -0.12 1.18
CA ILE A 217 2.45 -0.13 0.41
C ILE A 217 2.74 -0.12 -1.08
N GLU A 218 1.83 -0.70 -1.84
CA GLU A 218 1.81 -0.64 -3.29
C GLU A 218 0.41 -0.24 -3.76
N LEU A 219 0.30 0.94 -4.36
CA LEU A 219 -0.93 1.42 -5.00
C LEU A 219 -0.80 1.27 -6.51
N ILE A 220 -1.70 0.48 -7.12
CA ILE A 220 -1.79 0.29 -8.56
C ILE A 220 -3.12 0.89 -9.02
N SER A 221 -3.08 1.97 -9.78
CA SER A 221 -4.27 2.69 -10.22
C SER A 221 -4.53 2.52 -11.72
N GLY A 222 -5.53 1.71 -12.07
CA GLY A 222 -5.89 1.37 -13.44
C GLY A 222 -4.93 0.38 -14.12
N ALA A 223 -5.39 -0.35 -15.11
CA ALA A 223 -4.62 -1.37 -15.88
C ALA A 223 -3.75 -2.29 -15.00
N PHE A 224 -4.26 -2.63 -13.81
CA PHE A 224 -3.53 -3.46 -12.84
C PHE A 224 -3.36 -4.91 -13.37
N PRO A 225 -2.33 -5.65 -12.92
CA PRO A 225 -2.02 -7.01 -13.36
C PRO A 225 -3.22 -7.98 -13.28
N PRO A 226 -3.30 -9.02 -14.14
CA PRO A 226 -4.45 -9.92 -14.22
C PRO A 226 -4.64 -10.80 -12.98
N GLN A 227 -3.64 -10.91 -12.11
CA GLN A 227 -3.79 -11.55 -10.81
C GLN A 227 -4.85 -10.88 -9.92
N TYR A 228 -5.11 -9.60 -10.11
CA TYR A 228 -6.12 -8.85 -9.38
C TYR A 228 -7.42 -8.77 -10.16
N GLY A 229 -8.55 -8.91 -9.47
CA GLY A 229 -9.89 -8.81 -10.06
C GLY A 229 -10.95 -8.43 -9.03
N GLY A 230 -12.22 -8.36 -9.48
CA GLY A 230 -13.36 -8.08 -8.62
C GLY A 230 -13.50 -6.63 -8.16
N ARG A 231 -12.69 -5.70 -8.68
CA ARG A 231 -12.75 -4.26 -8.43
C ARG A 231 -12.43 -3.48 -9.70
N LEU A 232 -12.93 -2.25 -9.81
CA LEU A 232 -12.84 -1.45 -11.05
C LEU A 232 -11.75 -0.40 -11.03
N SER A 233 -11.34 0.17 -9.88
CA SER A 233 -10.55 1.39 -9.86
C SER A 233 -9.07 1.14 -9.58
N SER A 234 -8.74 0.58 -8.44
CA SER A 234 -7.35 0.41 -8.01
C SER A 234 -7.14 -0.81 -7.13
N VAL A 235 -5.88 -1.13 -6.90
CA VAL A 235 -5.43 -2.11 -5.91
C VAL A 235 -4.47 -1.40 -4.96
N LEU A 236 -4.75 -1.47 -3.66
CA LEU A 236 -3.84 -1.08 -2.59
C LEU A 236 -3.43 -2.33 -1.82
N ASP A 237 -2.17 -2.73 -1.94
CA ASP A 237 -1.61 -3.84 -1.16
C ASP A 237 -0.72 -3.29 -0.05
N VAL A 238 -1.13 -3.48 1.20
CA VAL A 238 -0.40 -3.10 2.40
C VAL A 238 0.37 -4.32 2.88
N ARG A 239 1.69 -4.22 2.86
CA ARG A 239 2.59 -5.31 3.25
C ARG A 239 3.02 -5.14 4.70
N SER A 240 2.85 -6.20 5.46
CA SER A 240 3.30 -6.22 6.85
C SER A 240 4.83 -6.21 6.97
N LEU A 241 5.32 -5.60 8.04
CA LEU A 241 6.73 -5.54 8.35
C LEU A 241 7.26 -6.92 8.80
N ASP A 242 8.23 -7.47 8.08
CA ASP A 242 9.03 -8.61 8.52
C ASP A 242 10.19 -8.10 9.39
N ASP A 243 10.11 -8.27 10.70
CA ASP A 243 11.17 -7.84 11.62
C ASP A 243 12.35 -8.83 11.59
N THR A 244 13.35 -8.51 10.78
CA THR A 244 14.55 -9.36 10.62
C THR A 244 15.64 -9.08 11.63
N ARG A 245 15.46 -8.14 12.56
CA ARG A 245 16.42 -7.83 13.62
C ARG A 245 16.53 -9.00 14.58
N PRO A 246 17.76 -9.46 14.94
CA PRO A 246 17.94 -10.57 15.85
C PRO A 246 17.40 -10.25 17.26
N GLY A 247 16.78 -11.25 17.90
CA GLY A 247 16.21 -11.11 19.23
C GLY A 247 14.79 -10.56 19.23
N THR A 248 14.33 -10.12 20.39
CA THR A 248 13.00 -9.56 20.61
C THR A 248 13.10 -8.05 20.81
N HIS A 249 12.30 -7.31 20.08
CA HIS A 249 12.24 -5.85 20.12
C HIS A 249 10.83 -5.42 20.49
N VAL A 250 10.73 -4.42 21.36
CA VAL A 250 9.47 -3.83 21.79
C VAL A 250 9.49 -2.36 21.38
N SER A 251 8.39 -1.89 20.83
CA SER A 251 8.11 -0.46 20.62
C SER A 251 6.74 -0.14 21.19
N ALA A 252 6.61 1.08 21.68
CA ALA A 252 5.35 1.62 22.14
C ALA A 252 5.26 3.07 21.69
N ASP A 253 4.12 3.43 21.11
CA ASP A 253 3.82 4.77 20.61
C ASP A 253 2.56 5.27 21.28
N LEU A 254 2.60 6.52 21.71
CA LEU A 254 1.48 7.20 22.33
C LEU A 254 1.18 8.43 21.48
N SER A 255 0.06 8.39 20.77
CA SER A 255 -0.45 9.52 20.00
C SER A 255 -1.44 10.35 20.84
N ALA A 256 -1.99 11.42 20.26
CA ALA A 256 -3.06 12.19 20.91
C ALA A 256 -4.37 11.39 21.07
N LEU A 257 -4.53 10.28 20.35
CA LEU A 257 -5.79 9.54 20.25
C LEU A 257 -5.68 8.12 20.78
N ALA A 258 -4.58 7.42 20.47
CA ALA A 258 -4.43 5.99 20.72
C ALA A 258 -3.06 5.65 21.29
N ALA A 259 -2.99 4.52 21.98
CA ALA A 259 -1.77 3.86 22.37
C ALA A 259 -1.55 2.63 21.49
N THR A 260 -0.36 2.50 20.91
CA THR A 260 0.05 1.37 20.09
C THR A 260 1.26 0.69 20.74
N GLY A 261 1.19 -0.61 20.88
CA GLY A 261 2.30 -1.45 21.32
C GLY A 261 2.66 -2.49 20.27
N ARG A 262 3.94 -2.72 20.03
CA ARG A 262 4.42 -3.76 19.13
C ARG A 262 5.57 -4.53 19.77
N ILE A 263 5.56 -5.84 19.60
CA ILE A 263 6.64 -6.75 19.96
C ILE A 263 6.95 -7.65 18.76
N GLY A 264 8.22 -7.90 18.49
CA GLY A 264 8.60 -8.78 17.37
C GLY A 264 10.10 -8.95 17.25
N GLY A 265 10.52 -9.73 16.25
CA GLY A 265 11.93 -9.96 15.97
C GLY A 265 12.17 -11.22 15.17
N ALA A 266 13.46 -11.56 14.97
CA ALA A 266 13.88 -12.75 14.28
C ALA A 266 14.30 -13.86 15.24
N PHE A 267 14.02 -15.11 14.88
CA PHE A 267 14.39 -16.30 15.63
C PHE A 267 15.02 -17.37 14.71
N ALA A 268 15.47 -18.47 15.29
CA ALA A 268 16.08 -19.59 14.57
C ALA A 268 17.23 -19.17 13.62
N ARG A 269 18.12 -18.25 14.09
CA ARG A 269 19.24 -17.68 13.30
C ARG A 269 18.75 -16.94 12.03
N GLY A 270 17.67 -16.19 12.13
CA GLY A 270 17.11 -15.41 11.04
C GLY A 270 16.24 -16.18 10.05
N ARG A 271 15.99 -17.48 10.26
CA ARG A 271 15.08 -18.26 9.43
C ARG A 271 13.61 -17.96 9.71
N GLY A 272 13.29 -17.45 10.88
CA GLY A 272 11.95 -17.07 11.27
C GLY A 272 11.86 -15.61 11.68
N THR A 273 10.72 -14.98 11.44
CA THR A 273 10.34 -13.65 11.91
C THR A 273 8.97 -13.72 12.52
N TRP A 274 8.69 -12.87 13.49
CA TRP A 274 7.37 -12.75 14.08
C TRP A 274 7.15 -11.34 14.60
N SER A 275 5.91 -10.90 14.63
CA SER A 275 5.50 -9.65 15.26
C SER A 275 4.05 -9.74 15.72
N LEU A 276 3.77 -9.10 16.85
CA LEU A 276 2.43 -8.85 17.36
C LEU A 276 2.34 -7.36 17.65
N ALA A 277 1.20 -6.76 17.33
CA ALA A 277 0.91 -5.38 17.65
C ALA A 277 -0.55 -5.25 18.11
N ALA A 278 -0.78 -4.31 19.01
CA ALA A 278 -2.09 -3.94 19.45
C ALA A 278 -2.19 -2.41 19.54
N ARG A 279 -3.34 -1.87 19.16
CA ARG A 279 -3.68 -0.44 19.24
C ARG A 279 -5.05 -0.29 19.88
N ARG A 280 -5.22 0.70 20.74
CA ARG A 280 -6.51 1.09 21.29
C ARG A 280 -6.56 2.60 21.49
N THR A 281 -7.69 3.21 21.16
CA THR A 281 -7.99 4.58 21.60
C THR A 281 -8.17 4.61 23.12
N TYR A 282 -7.76 5.70 23.74
CA TYR A 282 -7.88 5.89 25.20
C TYR A 282 -8.63 7.17 25.58
N ALA A 283 -9.14 7.92 24.60
CA ALA A 283 -9.87 9.16 24.86
C ALA A 283 -11.12 8.92 25.72
N ASP A 284 -11.80 7.80 25.53
CA ASP A 284 -12.91 7.35 26.38
C ASP A 284 -12.51 7.21 27.85
N ALA A 285 -11.40 6.53 28.13
CA ALA A 285 -10.89 6.33 29.48
C ALA A 285 -10.40 7.64 30.12
N VAL A 286 -9.77 8.53 29.35
CA VAL A 286 -9.29 9.83 29.83
C VAL A 286 -10.47 10.74 30.17
N VAL A 287 -11.45 10.85 29.29
CA VAL A 287 -12.65 11.69 29.54
C VAL A 287 -13.39 11.21 30.78
N THR A 288 -13.61 9.90 30.92
CA THR A 288 -14.28 9.31 32.09
C THR A 288 -13.52 9.52 33.40
N ALA A 289 -12.19 9.59 33.38
CA ALA A 289 -11.37 9.81 34.56
C ALA A 289 -11.43 11.25 35.10
N PHE A 290 -11.73 12.23 34.25
CA PHE A 290 -11.77 13.66 34.60
C PHE A 290 -13.15 14.29 34.52
N SER A 291 -14.14 13.60 34.02
CA SER A 291 -15.50 14.06 33.81
C SER A 291 -16.48 12.92 34.06
N ASN A 292 -17.71 13.25 34.49
CA ASN A 292 -18.80 12.28 34.54
C ASN A 292 -19.38 11.95 33.14
N ASN A 293 -18.90 12.64 32.10
CA ASN A 293 -19.30 12.37 30.73
C ASN A 293 -18.47 11.20 30.19
N VAL A 294 -19.12 10.27 29.55
CA VAL A 294 -18.48 9.15 28.83
C VAL A 294 -18.32 9.55 27.38
N LEU A 295 -17.11 9.43 26.83
CA LEU A 295 -16.94 9.51 25.39
C LEU A 295 -17.46 8.20 24.77
N PRO A 296 -18.54 8.25 23.97
CA PRO A 296 -19.28 7.05 23.60
C PRO A 296 -18.59 6.23 22.50
N TYR A 297 -17.32 6.48 22.19
CA TYR A 297 -16.62 5.83 21.09
C TYR A 297 -15.21 5.36 21.47
N HIS A 298 -14.91 4.15 21.07
CA HIS A 298 -13.54 3.62 21.06
C HIS A 298 -13.33 2.60 19.94
N PHE A 299 -12.07 2.40 19.55
CA PHE A 299 -11.68 1.28 18.71
C PHE A 299 -10.45 0.55 19.24
N ALA A 300 -10.29 -0.69 18.82
CA ALA A 300 -9.12 -1.50 19.12
C ALA A 300 -8.72 -2.35 17.90
N ASP A 301 -7.41 -2.46 17.67
CA ASP A 301 -6.81 -3.27 16.62
C ASP A 301 -5.84 -4.27 17.21
N PHE A 302 -5.74 -5.40 16.56
CA PHE A 302 -4.75 -6.41 16.80
C PHE A 302 -4.19 -6.90 15.46
N HIS A 303 -2.86 -6.96 15.34
CA HIS A 303 -2.17 -7.48 14.17
C HIS A 303 -1.10 -8.47 14.59
N GLY A 304 -1.04 -9.59 13.92
CA GLY A 304 -0.03 -10.62 14.13
C GLY A 304 0.52 -11.12 12.80
N ARG A 305 1.84 -11.28 12.73
CA ARG A 305 2.51 -11.88 11.58
C ARG A 305 3.61 -12.82 12.04
N ALA A 306 3.72 -13.97 11.41
CA ALA A 306 4.83 -14.90 11.57
C ALA A 306 5.23 -15.46 10.22
N ALA A 307 6.55 -15.62 9.99
CA ALA A 307 7.05 -16.25 8.79
C ALA A 307 8.25 -17.13 9.11
N TYR A 308 8.39 -18.24 8.38
CA TYR A 308 9.46 -19.19 8.60
C TYR A 308 9.95 -19.80 7.29
N ALA A 309 11.28 -19.80 7.12
CA ALA A 309 11.95 -20.46 5.99
C ALA A 309 12.17 -21.95 6.31
N LEU A 310 11.51 -22.81 5.59
CA LEU A 310 11.59 -24.26 5.67
C LEU A 310 12.70 -24.81 4.76
N PRO A 311 13.18 -26.05 4.98
CA PRO A 311 14.11 -26.72 4.05
C PRO A 311 13.54 -26.82 2.62
N GLY A 312 14.41 -26.84 1.62
CA GLY A 312 14.01 -26.97 0.21
C GLY A 312 13.44 -25.70 -0.39
N ASN A 313 13.85 -24.51 0.12
CA ASN A 313 13.43 -23.19 -0.36
C ASN A 313 11.91 -22.92 -0.22
N TRP A 314 11.27 -23.57 0.73
CA TRP A 314 9.92 -23.26 1.12
C TRP A 314 9.89 -22.11 2.14
N ARG A 315 8.86 -21.30 2.09
CA ARG A 315 8.54 -20.29 3.11
C ARG A 315 7.06 -20.39 3.43
N VAL A 316 6.73 -20.41 4.71
CA VAL A 316 5.37 -20.26 5.20
C VAL A 316 5.26 -18.94 5.92
N SER A 317 4.17 -18.21 5.71
CA SER A 317 3.82 -17.03 6.51
C SER A 317 2.35 -17.06 6.89
N VAL A 318 2.06 -16.53 8.07
CA VAL A 318 0.72 -16.37 8.60
C VAL A 318 0.54 -14.91 8.97
N THR A 319 -0.56 -14.32 8.54
CA THR A 319 -0.96 -12.95 8.88
C THR A 319 -2.35 -12.98 9.46
N GLY A 320 -2.54 -12.32 10.59
CA GLY A 320 -3.84 -12.12 11.24
C GLY A 320 -4.06 -10.66 11.55
N TYR A 321 -5.26 -10.16 11.31
CA TYR A 321 -5.72 -8.83 11.69
C TYR A 321 -7.12 -8.93 12.28
N SER A 322 -7.36 -8.19 13.37
CA SER A 322 -8.68 -8.01 13.97
C SER A 322 -8.81 -6.57 14.43
N GLY A 323 -9.81 -5.86 13.94
CA GLY A 323 -10.13 -4.49 14.33
C GLY A 323 -11.61 -4.38 14.63
N ARG A 324 -11.96 -3.63 15.67
CA ARG A 324 -13.34 -3.38 16.09
C ARG A 324 -13.52 -1.97 16.58
N ASP A 325 -14.59 -1.34 16.13
CA ASP A 325 -15.10 -0.04 16.57
C ASP A 325 -16.39 -0.24 17.33
N VAL A 326 -16.57 0.53 18.40
CA VAL A 326 -17.78 0.56 19.21
C VAL A 326 -18.17 2.01 19.46
N LEU A 327 -19.38 2.36 19.07
CA LEU A 327 -20.03 3.61 19.40
C LEU A 327 -21.32 3.27 20.18
N ASP A 328 -21.36 3.68 21.44
CA ASP A 328 -22.49 3.52 22.35
C ASP A 328 -22.90 4.91 22.81
N ALA A 329 -23.81 5.54 22.10
CA ALA A 329 -24.16 6.94 22.29
C ALA A 329 -25.64 7.12 22.57
N ASN A 330 -25.94 7.83 23.66
CA ASN A 330 -27.27 8.35 23.91
C ASN A 330 -27.37 9.80 23.43
N PHE A 331 -27.85 10.01 22.21
CA PHE A 331 -27.94 11.34 21.62
C PHE A 331 -28.99 12.24 22.34
N ALA A 332 -29.97 11.67 23.06
CA ALA A 332 -30.90 12.44 23.85
C ALA A 332 -30.23 13.08 25.08
N GLU A 333 -29.27 12.38 25.68
CA GLU A 333 -28.45 12.92 26.78
C GLU A 333 -27.42 13.92 26.31
N LEU A 334 -26.83 13.68 25.13
CA LEU A 334 -25.85 14.58 24.52
C LEU A 334 -26.45 15.90 24.04
N ALA A 335 -27.74 15.93 23.70
CA ALA A 335 -28.43 17.12 23.22
C ALA A 335 -28.76 18.14 24.34
N ALA A 336 -28.44 17.83 25.61
CA ALA A 336 -28.58 18.73 26.77
C ALA A 336 -29.97 19.39 26.93
N ASP A 337 -31.01 18.85 26.31
CA ASP A 337 -32.36 19.34 26.45
C ASP A 337 -33.10 18.52 27.53
N SER A 338 -33.46 19.17 28.59
CA SER A 338 -33.90 18.64 29.88
C SER A 338 -35.30 17.99 29.90
N THR A 339 -35.75 17.46 28.80
CA THR A 339 -36.96 16.62 28.78
C THR A 339 -36.55 15.16 28.99
N PRO A 340 -37.08 14.48 30.02
CA PRO A 340 -36.79 13.08 30.24
C PRO A 340 -37.31 12.27 29.04
N SER A 341 -36.38 11.80 28.18
CA SER A 341 -36.70 10.83 27.16
C SER A 341 -37.04 9.48 27.80
N ARG A 342 -37.91 8.71 27.17
CA ARG A 342 -38.20 7.34 27.60
C ARG A 342 -36.89 6.54 27.57
N ALA A 343 -36.77 5.60 28.50
CA ALA A 343 -35.63 4.68 28.50
C ALA A 343 -35.47 4.05 27.13
N GLY A 344 -34.27 4.18 26.56
CA GLY A 344 -33.92 3.70 25.21
C GLY A 344 -34.16 4.70 24.06
N GLU A 345 -34.90 5.80 24.26
CA GLU A 345 -35.01 6.84 23.24
C GLU A 345 -33.69 7.56 23.07
N GLY A 346 -33.19 7.60 21.83
CA GLY A 346 -31.91 8.24 21.50
C GLY A 346 -30.66 7.37 21.69
N GLN A 347 -30.80 6.14 22.16
CA GLN A 347 -29.70 5.17 22.24
C GLN A 347 -29.30 4.69 20.84
N TRP A 348 -28.02 4.76 20.56
CA TRP A 348 -27.40 4.27 19.31
C TRP A 348 -26.21 3.39 19.65
N ASP A 349 -26.34 2.11 19.34
CA ASP A 349 -25.27 1.14 19.46
C ASP A 349 -24.75 0.79 18.05
N VAL A 350 -23.55 1.19 17.77
CA VAL A 350 -22.91 0.93 16.49
C VAL A 350 -21.63 0.14 16.70
N ASP A 351 -21.56 -1.00 16.05
CA ASP A 351 -20.41 -1.90 16.11
C ASP A 351 -20.00 -2.27 14.70
N TRP A 352 -18.74 -2.08 14.36
CA TRP A 352 -18.22 -2.55 13.07
C TRP A 352 -16.78 -3.01 13.20
N GLY A 353 -16.36 -3.89 12.28
CA GLY A 353 -14.99 -4.37 12.32
C GLY A 353 -14.65 -5.38 11.24
N ASN A 354 -13.37 -5.64 11.15
CA ASN A 354 -12.76 -6.60 10.25
C ASN A 354 -11.98 -7.66 11.02
N ASN A 355 -12.07 -8.89 10.56
CA ASN A 355 -11.19 -9.97 10.98
C ASN A 355 -10.64 -10.66 9.73
N VAL A 356 -9.33 -10.77 9.64
CA VAL A 356 -8.64 -11.42 8.52
C VAL A 356 -7.62 -12.38 9.08
N ILE A 357 -7.59 -13.58 8.56
CA ILE A 357 -6.50 -14.53 8.77
C ILE A 357 -6.14 -15.18 7.45
N GLY A 358 -4.85 -15.22 7.16
CA GLY A 358 -4.34 -15.81 5.95
C GLY A 358 -3.01 -16.52 6.13
N VAL A 359 -2.81 -17.54 5.32
CA VAL A 359 -1.58 -18.32 5.24
C VAL A 359 -1.08 -18.28 3.82
N THR A 360 0.20 -17.95 3.66
CA THR A 360 0.91 -18.03 2.38
C THR A 360 1.99 -19.09 2.47
N LEU A 361 2.00 -20.01 1.53
CA LEU A 361 3.06 -20.98 1.31
C LEU A 361 3.74 -20.64 -0.01
N ALA A 362 5.01 -20.32 0.04
CA ALA A 362 5.81 -19.99 -1.14
C ALA A 362 6.96 -20.98 -1.32
N LYS A 363 7.29 -21.28 -2.56
CA LYS A 363 8.45 -22.10 -2.92
C LYS A 363 9.23 -21.46 -4.05
N ASN A 364 10.53 -21.35 -3.87
CA ASN A 364 11.43 -20.96 -4.95
C ASN A 364 12.10 -22.19 -5.53
N PHE A 365 12.01 -22.29 -6.84
CA PHE A 365 12.64 -23.34 -7.61
C PHE A 365 13.97 -22.85 -8.17
N GLY A 366 14.96 -23.73 -8.18
CA GLY A 366 16.25 -23.47 -8.84
C GLY A 366 16.17 -23.62 -10.36
N PRO A 367 17.28 -23.36 -11.07
CA PRO A 367 17.32 -23.28 -12.53
C PRO A 367 17.01 -24.60 -13.25
N ASP A 368 17.20 -25.76 -12.61
CA ASP A 368 16.95 -27.07 -13.20
C ASP A 368 15.52 -27.60 -12.97
N ALA A 369 14.67 -26.79 -12.32
CA ALA A 369 13.32 -27.23 -12.00
C ALA A 369 12.44 -27.38 -13.24
N ARG A 370 11.66 -28.46 -13.27
CA ARG A 370 10.74 -28.78 -14.36
C ARG A 370 9.32 -29.02 -13.81
N VAL A 371 8.33 -28.74 -14.63
CA VAL A 371 6.95 -29.11 -14.34
C VAL A 371 6.84 -30.64 -14.44
N PRO A 372 6.49 -31.35 -13.35
CA PRO A 372 6.54 -32.83 -13.35
C PRO A 372 5.67 -33.48 -14.42
N LEU A 373 4.52 -32.88 -14.73
CA LEU A 373 3.54 -33.44 -15.67
C LEU A 373 3.95 -33.31 -17.14
N PHE A 374 4.72 -32.28 -17.48
CA PHE A 374 5.05 -31.93 -18.87
C PHE A 374 6.55 -31.90 -19.16
N GLY A 375 7.38 -32.05 -18.14
CA GLY A 375 8.85 -31.98 -18.28
C GLY A 375 9.39 -30.59 -18.70
N TRP A 376 8.53 -29.57 -18.76
CA TRP A 376 8.92 -28.23 -19.17
C TRP A 376 9.80 -27.56 -18.10
N SER A 377 10.90 -26.97 -18.54
CA SER A 377 11.73 -26.16 -17.65
C SER A 377 10.95 -24.97 -17.13
N LEU A 378 11.07 -24.71 -15.83
CA LEU A 378 10.51 -23.51 -15.19
C LEU A 378 11.38 -22.25 -15.42
N GLY A 379 12.49 -22.37 -16.16
CA GLY A 379 13.43 -21.26 -16.41
C GLY A 379 14.53 -21.18 -15.35
N ASP A 380 15.22 -20.04 -15.31
CA ASP A 380 16.36 -19.83 -14.40
C ASP A 380 15.92 -19.71 -12.95
N ASN A 381 14.70 -19.28 -12.74
CA ASN A 381 14.04 -19.12 -11.46
C ASN A 381 12.53 -19.23 -11.61
N ALA A 382 11.88 -19.88 -10.65
CA ALA A 382 10.43 -19.83 -10.57
C ALA A 382 10.00 -19.73 -9.12
N THR A 383 8.90 -19.02 -8.87
CA THR A 383 8.26 -18.92 -7.56
C THR A 383 6.85 -19.44 -7.67
N PHE A 384 6.54 -20.45 -6.88
CA PHE A 384 5.16 -20.89 -6.64
C PHE A 384 4.67 -20.26 -5.36
N GLU A 385 3.45 -19.78 -5.35
CA GLU A 385 2.80 -19.25 -4.16
C GLU A 385 1.39 -19.80 -4.06
N GLN A 386 1.02 -20.24 -2.86
CA GLN A 386 -0.32 -20.69 -2.50
C GLN A 386 -0.81 -19.88 -1.31
N ARG A 387 -1.97 -19.25 -1.43
CA ARG A 387 -2.62 -18.48 -0.37
C ARG A 387 -3.95 -19.11 0.00
N VAL A 388 -4.22 -19.14 1.30
CA VAL A 388 -5.52 -19.51 1.87
C VAL A 388 -5.88 -18.43 2.88
N SER A 389 -7.07 -17.88 2.80
CA SER A 389 -7.51 -16.85 3.74
C SER A 389 -9.00 -16.90 4.01
N THR A 390 -9.38 -16.32 5.13
CA THR A 390 -10.77 -15.95 5.42
C THR A 390 -10.79 -14.52 5.92
N SER A 391 -11.77 -13.75 5.44
CA SER A 391 -12.04 -12.40 5.88
C SER A 391 -13.49 -12.33 6.37
N ASN A 392 -13.72 -11.56 7.41
CA ASN A 392 -15.04 -11.28 7.94
C ASN A 392 -15.15 -9.81 8.27
N PHE A 393 -16.06 -9.14 7.62
CA PHE A 393 -16.49 -7.78 7.93
C PHE A 393 -17.91 -7.81 8.47
N SER A 394 -18.19 -7.03 9.49
CA SER A 394 -19.55 -6.88 10.01
C SER A 394 -19.80 -5.46 10.48
N THR A 395 -21.03 -4.98 10.26
CA THR A 395 -21.58 -3.78 10.88
C THR A 395 -22.89 -4.13 11.57
N LEU A 396 -23.10 -3.53 12.73
CA LEU A 396 -24.35 -3.56 13.46
C LEU A 396 -24.70 -2.11 13.81
N LEU A 397 -25.90 -1.70 13.49
CA LEU A 397 -26.56 -0.52 14.04
C LEU A 397 -27.78 -0.98 14.82
N ASP A 398 -27.87 -0.59 16.07
CA ASP A 398 -29.06 -0.74 16.89
C ASP A 398 -29.47 0.64 17.39
N VAL A 399 -30.73 0.99 17.22
CA VAL A 399 -31.28 2.28 17.64
C VAL A 399 -32.50 2.03 18.51
N GLY A 400 -32.51 2.66 19.67
CA GLY A 400 -33.66 2.63 20.58
C GLY A 400 -33.90 1.24 21.18
N ASP A 401 -32.87 0.56 21.63
CA ASP A 401 -32.96 -0.74 22.30
C ASP A 401 -33.71 -1.81 21.46
N GLY A 402 -33.36 -1.94 20.19
CA GLY A 402 -34.02 -2.84 19.26
C GLY A 402 -35.26 -2.28 18.56
N ALA A 403 -35.56 -0.98 18.75
CA ALA A 403 -36.63 -0.32 17.98
C ALA A 403 -36.33 -0.34 16.48
N PHE A 404 -35.06 -0.20 16.09
CA PHE A 404 -34.55 -0.41 14.75
C PHE A 404 -33.17 -1.06 14.84
N ALA A 405 -32.97 -2.16 14.15
CA ALA A 405 -31.65 -2.79 14.04
C ALA A 405 -31.29 -3.11 12.59
N GLN A 406 -30.07 -2.80 12.21
CA GLN A 406 -29.52 -3.10 10.88
C GLN A 406 -28.19 -3.82 11.02
N ARG A 407 -28.02 -4.89 10.29
CA ARG A 407 -26.78 -5.65 10.28
C ARG A 407 -26.36 -5.94 8.83
N ASN A 408 -25.10 -5.68 8.53
CA ASN A 408 -24.49 -6.18 7.31
C ASN A 408 -23.25 -7.02 7.66
N GLN A 409 -23.07 -8.12 6.96
CA GLN A 409 -21.94 -9.02 7.16
C GLN A 409 -21.44 -9.56 5.83
N VAL A 410 -20.13 -9.49 5.62
CA VAL A 410 -19.43 -10.13 4.52
C VAL A 410 -18.44 -11.13 5.11
N ARG A 411 -18.57 -12.39 4.74
CA ARG A 411 -17.59 -13.44 5.04
C ARG A 411 -17.10 -14.03 3.74
N ASP A 412 -15.80 -14.21 3.61
CA ASP A 412 -15.22 -14.96 2.51
C ASP A 412 -14.27 -16.05 2.99
N PHE A 413 -14.11 -17.04 2.15
CA PHE A 413 -13.02 -18.00 2.19
C PHE A 413 -12.40 -18.03 0.81
N ARG A 414 -11.09 -17.84 0.73
CA ARG A 414 -10.36 -17.68 -0.52
C ARG A 414 -9.19 -18.65 -0.60
N LEU A 415 -9.06 -19.27 -1.76
CA LEU A 415 -7.93 -20.09 -2.17
C LEU A 415 -7.35 -19.47 -3.45
N ALA A 416 -6.10 -19.10 -3.44
CA ALA A 416 -5.42 -18.53 -4.60
C ALA A 416 -4.03 -19.12 -4.77
N GLY A 417 -3.64 -19.41 -5.99
CA GLY A 417 -2.32 -19.93 -6.30
C GLY A 417 -1.73 -19.25 -7.51
N SER A 418 -0.41 -19.09 -7.52
CA SER A 418 0.32 -18.52 -8.64
C SER A 418 1.66 -19.22 -8.86
N LEU A 419 2.10 -19.21 -10.10
CA LEU A 419 3.42 -19.64 -10.53
C LEU A 419 4.01 -18.53 -11.41
N HIS A 420 5.14 -18.00 -11.00
CA HIS A 420 5.91 -17.01 -11.73
C HIS A 420 7.22 -17.63 -12.14
N ALA A 421 7.60 -17.52 -13.40
CA ALA A 421 8.85 -18.04 -13.92
C ALA A 421 9.67 -16.91 -14.55
N HIS A 422 10.99 -16.98 -14.40
CA HIS A 422 11.92 -16.04 -15.03
C HIS A 422 12.71 -16.72 -16.11
N ARG A 423 12.71 -16.13 -17.30
CA ARG A 423 13.52 -16.54 -18.44
C ARG A 423 14.20 -15.30 -19.02
N ALA A 424 15.24 -15.47 -19.80
CA ALA A 424 16.06 -14.37 -20.30
C ALA A 424 15.28 -13.16 -20.85
N LYS A 425 14.19 -13.39 -21.58
CA LYS A 425 13.37 -12.32 -22.18
C LYS A 425 11.91 -12.34 -21.73
N HIS A 426 11.48 -13.34 -21.01
CA HIS A 426 10.10 -13.58 -20.65
C HIS A 426 9.98 -13.85 -19.16
N ASP A 427 9.00 -13.23 -18.51
CA ASP A 427 8.60 -13.55 -17.14
C ASP A 427 7.15 -14.03 -17.15
N PRO A 428 6.88 -15.25 -17.65
CA PRO A 428 5.52 -15.77 -17.67
C PRO A 428 5.04 -16.06 -16.26
N SER A 429 3.78 -15.75 -16.03
CA SER A 429 3.09 -16.05 -14.81
C SER A 429 1.67 -16.56 -15.09
N LEU A 430 1.18 -17.41 -14.23
CA LEU A 430 -0.18 -17.92 -14.29
C LEU A 430 -0.69 -18.18 -12.87
N GLY A 431 -1.99 -18.18 -12.72
CA GLY A 431 -2.57 -18.48 -11.43
C GLY A 431 -4.08 -18.63 -11.48
N TYR A 432 -4.61 -18.92 -10.31
CA TYR A 432 -6.04 -19.10 -10.10
C TYR A 432 -6.49 -18.48 -8.78
N GLU A 433 -7.77 -18.21 -8.70
CA GLU A 433 -8.45 -17.77 -7.51
C GLU A 433 -9.82 -18.44 -7.44
N LEU A 434 -10.14 -18.98 -6.28
CA LEU A 434 -11.46 -19.50 -5.94
C LEU A 434 -11.88 -18.87 -4.62
N ALA A 435 -13.04 -18.21 -4.59
CA ALA A 435 -13.53 -17.58 -3.37
C ALA A 435 -15.02 -17.84 -3.19
N THR A 436 -15.40 -18.30 -2.00
CA THR A 436 -16.79 -18.42 -1.59
C THR A 436 -17.13 -17.28 -0.66
N HIS A 437 -18.28 -16.66 -0.86
CA HIS A 437 -18.73 -15.53 -0.07
C HIS A 437 -20.06 -15.83 0.59
N ARG A 438 -20.27 -15.24 1.76
CA ARG A 438 -21.57 -15.14 2.40
C ARG A 438 -21.80 -13.70 2.78
N ILE A 439 -22.71 -13.06 2.08
CA ILE A 439 -23.13 -11.68 2.30
C ILE A 439 -24.51 -11.72 2.92
N ARG A 440 -24.68 -11.14 4.11
CA ARG A 440 -25.97 -11.04 4.79
C ARG A 440 -26.26 -9.58 5.08
N TYR A 441 -27.45 -9.17 4.72
CA TYR A 441 -28.03 -7.90 5.13
C TYR A 441 -29.37 -8.18 5.80
N SER A 442 -29.55 -7.67 7.02
CA SER A 442 -30.81 -7.77 7.75
C SER A 442 -31.16 -6.41 8.34
N SER A 443 -32.45 -6.09 8.30
CA SER A 443 -33.03 -4.91 8.93
C SER A 443 -34.31 -5.29 9.63
N SER A 444 -34.47 -4.86 10.87
CA SER A 444 -35.64 -5.11 11.70
C SER A 444 -36.14 -3.82 12.33
N SER A 445 -37.44 -3.65 12.48
CA SER A 445 -38.06 -2.55 13.18
C SER A 445 -39.23 -3.03 14.02
N SER A 446 -39.14 -2.82 15.35
CA SER A 446 -40.21 -3.17 16.27
C SER A 446 -41.37 -2.19 16.22
N GLN A 447 -41.16 -0.96 15.72
CA GLN A 447 -42.21 0.11 15.73
C GLN A 447 -43.23 -0.07 14.61
N THR A 448 -42.87 -0.70 13.50
CA THR A 448 -43.74 -0.80 12.33
C THR A 448 -44.49 -2.13 12.26
N GLY A 449 -44.13 -3.12 13.06
CA GLY A 449 -44.64 -4.50 12.94
C GLY A 449 -44.42 -5.13 11.57
N THR A 450 -43.60 -4.47 10.75
CA THR A 450 -43.33 -4.86 9.37
C THR A 450 -42.12 -5.75 9.26
N THR A 451 -42.16 -6.53 8.26
CA THR A 451 -41.24 -7.59 7.91
C THR A 451 -39.83 -7.10 7.86
N ASP A 452 -39.04 -7.71 8.65
CA ASP A 452 -37.61 -7.59 8.63
C ASP A 452 -37.06 -8.12 7.30
N PHE A 453 -36.14 -7.39 6.74
CA PHE A 453 -35.39 -7.90 5.60
C PHE A 453 -34.25 -8.78 6.13
N ASP A 454 -34.17 -10.00 5.65
CA ASP A 454 -33.01 -10.88 5.86
C ASP A 454 -32.58 -11.47 4.52
N ILE A 455 -31.67 -10.80 3.86
CA ILE A 455 -31.15 -11.17 2.56
C ILE A 455 -29.80 -11.86 2.76
N VAL A 456 -29.69 -13.09 2.27
CA VAL A 456 -28.45 -13.86 2.30
C VAL A 456 -28.07 -14.25 0.87
N GLN A 457 -26.93 -13.71 0.41
CA GLN A 457 -26.32 -14.06 -0.86
C GLN A 457 -25.09 -14.94 -0.63
N LYS A 458 -24.90 -16.00 -1.43
CA LYS A 458 -23.77 -16.93 -1.31
C LYS A 458 -23.07 -17.12 -2.66
N PRO A 459 -22.52 -16.07 -3.26
CA PRO A 459 -21.82 -16.21 -4.53
C PRO A 459 -20.48 -16.94 -4.33
N THR A 460 -20.10 -17.74 -5.33
CA THR A 460 -18.75 -18.28 -5.45
C THR A 460 -18.15 -17.75 -6.74
N SER A 461 -17.00 -17.11 -6.64
CA SER A 461 -16.23 -16.61 -7.76
C SER A 461 -15.06 -17.54 -8.05
N ALA A 462 -14.80 -17.78 -9.34
CA ALA A 462 -13.64 -18.50 -9.82
C ALA A 462 -12.93 -17.65 -10.88
N ALA A 463 -11.61 -17.62 -10.85
CA ALA A 463 -10.82 -16.95 -11.86
C ALA A 463 -9.56 -17.74 -12.19
N LEU A 464 -9.16 -17.65 -13.47
CA LEU A 464 -7.88 -18.11 -13.99
C LEU A 464 -7.21 -16.93 -14.69
N TRP A 465 -5.91 -16.81 -14.57
CA TRP A 465 -5.17 -15.75 -15.24
C TRP A 465 -3.82 -16.22 -15.74
N ILE A 466 -3.36 -15.55 -16.80
CA ILE A 466 -2.04 -15.72 -17.40
C ILE A 466 -1.49 -14.35 -17.76
N GLU A 467 -0.19 -14.18 -17.64
CA GLU A 467 0.54 -12.95 -17.95
C GLU A 467 1.95 -13.27 -18.41
N ASP A 468 2.49 -12.46 -19.31
CA ASP A 468 3.89 -12.54 -19.70
C ASP A 468 4.49 -11.14 -19.84
N LEU A 469 5.50 -10.86 -19.03
CA LEU A 469 6.34 -9.69 -19.20
C LEU A 469 7.46 -10.03 -20.20
N TRP A 470 7.29 -9.58 -21.42
CA TRP A 470 8.23 -9.79 -22.52
C TRP A 470 9.17 -8.60 -22.70
N ARG A 471 10.47 -8.83 -22.49
CA ARG A 471 11.54 -7.88 -22.80
C ARG A 471 11.92 -8.02 -24.26
N VAL A 472 11.19 -7.32 -25.15
CA VAL A 472 11.37 -7.38 -26.62
C VAL A 472 12.79 -6.95 -26.98
N SER A 473 13.29 -5.90 -26.33
CA SER A 473 14.65 -5.38 -26.50
C SER A 473 15.10 -4.66 -25.23
N ALA A 474 16.31 -4.13 -25.21
CA ALA A 474 16.80 -3.29 -24.11
C ALA A 474 15.96 -2.01 -23.87
N ARG A 475 15.12 -1.62 -24.84
CA ARG A 475 14.29 -0.41 -24.76
C ARG A 475 12.79 -0.68 -24.70
N TRP A 476 12.34 -1.85 -25.11
CA TRP A 476 10.92 -2.16 -25.22
C TRP A 476 10.55 -3.32 -24.31
N MET A 477 9.56 -3.09 -23.47
CA MET A 477 8.93 -4.10 -22.63
C MET A 477 7.42 -4.11 -22.92
N VAL A 478 6.87 -5.31 -23.00
CA VAL A 478 5.43 -5.54 -23.17
C VAL A 478 4.99 -6.48 -22.06
N ASP A 479 4.03 -6.04 -21.28
CA ASP A 479 3.35 -6.87 -20.29
C ASP A 479 1.94 -7.14 -20.79
N ALA A 480 1.62 -8.39 -21.08
CA ALA A 480 0.33 -8.78 -21.63
C ALA A 480 -0.29 -9.91 -20.81
N GLY A 481 -1.54 -9.74 -20.44
CA GLY A 481 -2.23 -10.72 -19.63
C GLY A 481 -3.71 -10.85 -19.94
N LEU A 482 -4.26 -11.97 -19.51
CA LEU A 482 -5.67 -12.29 -19.64
C LEU A 482 -6.18 -12.90 -18.33
N ARG A 483 -7.30 -12.41 -17.86
CA ARG A 483 -8.05 -13.01 -16.74
C ARG A 483 -9.41 -13.47 -17.21
N ALA A 484 -9.75 -14.72 -16.94
CA ALA A 484 -11.07 -15.29 -17.11
C ALA A 484 -11.73 -15.40 -15.74
N GLU A 485 -12.93 -14.90 -15.60
CA GLU A 485 -13.68 -14.92 -14.35
C GLU A 485 -15.08 -15.49 -14.56
N ALA A 486 -15.59 -16.22 -13.58
CA ALA A 486 -16.94 -16.72 -13.54
C ALA A 486 -17.53 -16.58 -12.14
N LEU A 487 -18.84 -16.40 -12.07
CA LEU A 487 -19.60 -16.32 -10.83
C LEU A 487 -20.64 -17.44 -10.80
N THR A 488 -20.54 -18.33 -9.83
CA THR A 488 -21.50 -19.44 -9.70
C THR A 488 -22.87 -18.95 -9.20
N GLY A 489 -23.92 -19.68 -9.57
CA GLY A 489 -25.29 -19.28 -9.28
C GLY A 489 -25.82 -18.18 -10.20
N ARG A 490 -25.02 -17.79 -11.19
CA ARG A 490 -25.33 -16.91 -12.29
C ARG A 490 -24.62 -17.38 -13.55
N ASP A 491 -25.29 -17.29 -14.67
CA ASP A 491 -24.68 -17.55 -15.98
C ASP A 491 -23.84 -16.33 -16.42
N TRP A 492 -22.84 -16.01 -15.59
CA TRP A 492 -21.93 -14.89 -15.86
C TRP A 492 -20.48 -15.36 -15.90
N ALA A 493 -19.84 -14.99 -17.00
CA ALA A 493 -18.41 -15.15 -17.16
C ALA A 493 -17.87 -13.95 -17.97
N ALA A 494 -16.62 -13.62 -17.73
CA ALA A 494 -15.97 -12.51 -18.44
C ALA A 494 -14.51 -12.80 -18.73
N LEU A 495 -14.04 -12.26 -19.84
CA LEU A 495 -12.62 -12.17 -20.16
C LEU A 495 -12.16 -10.73 -19.98
N SER A 496 -11.05 -10.54 -19.30
CA SER A 496 -10.45 -9.25 -18.95
C SER A 496 -9.02 -9.20 -19.48
N PRO A 497 -8.82 -8.79 -20.75
CA PRO A 497 -7.49 -8.62 -21.33
C PRO A 497 -6.84 -7.35 -20.75
N ARG A 498 -5.51 -7.38 -20.65
CA ARG A 498 -4.68 -6.28 -20.17
C ARG A 498 -3.37 -6.25 -20.93
N VAL A 499 -2.90 -5.06 -21.26
CA VAL A 499 -1.62 -4.87 -21.93
C VAL A 499 -0.99 -3.57 -21.47
N THR A 500 0.30 -3.61 -21.19
CA THR A 500 1.11 -2.44 -20.87
C THR A 500 2.39 -2.50 -21.69
N VAL A 501 2.74 -1.38 -22.31
CA VAL A 501 3.94 -1.24 -23.13
C VAL A 501 4.78 -0.11 -22.56
N LYS A 502 6.06 -0.39 -22.28
CA LYS A 502 7.04 0.60 -21.84
C LYS A 502 8.16 0.74 -22.84
N PHE A 503 8.47 1.99 -23.17
CA PHE A 503 9.58 2.38 -24.03
C PHE A 503 10.59 3.23 -23.26
N LEU A 504 11.80 2.73 -23.10
CA LEU A 504 12.93 3.46 -22.53
C LEU A 504 13.57 4.31 -23.66
N ALA A 505 13.22 5.58 -23.69
CA ALA A 505 13.77 6.52 -24.67
C ALA A 505 15.25 6.77 -24.39
N THR A 506 15.59 6.95 -23.11
CA THR A 506 16.96 7.08 -22.59
C THR A 506 17.11 6.22 -21.32
N SER A 507 18.28 6.23 -20.70
CA SER A 507 18.50 5.52 -19.43
C SER A 507 17.70 6.11 -18.26
N ASP A 508 17.16 7.32 -18.40
CA ASP A 508 16.46 8.06 -17.37
C ASP A 508 15.05 8.52 -17.77
N LEU A 509 14.62 8.26 -19.02
CA LEU A 509 13.30 8.66 -19.53
C LEU A 509 12.56 7.47 -20.14
N ALA A 510 11.36 7.22 -19.69
CA ALA A 510 10.49 6.18 -20.20
C ALA A 510 9.09 6.72 -20.52
N PHE A 511 8.48 6.13 -21.55
CA PHE A 511 7.07 6.31 -21.90
C PHE A 511 6.36 4.99 -21.68
N THR A 512 5.21 5.03 -21.04
CA THR A 512 4.43 3.82 -20.76
C THR A 512 2.97 4.05 -21.15
N VAL A 513 2.36 3.07 -21.80
CA VAL A 513 0.94 3.06 -22.16
C VAL A 513 0.36 1.72 -21.74
N GLY A 514 -0.80 1.78 -21.08
CA GLY A 514 -1.51 0.58 -20.64
C GLY A 514 -3.00 0.65 -20.99
N ALA A 515 -3.56 -0.51 -21.28
CA ALA A 515 -5.00 -0.70 -21.46
C ALA A 515 -5.45 -1.99 -20.78
N GLY A 516 -6.64 -1.99 -20.19
CA GLY A 516 -7.15 -3.19 -19.54
C GLY A 516 -8.63 -3.12 -19.25
N ARG A 517 -9.26 -4.29 -19.20
CA ARG A 517 -10.64 -4.45 -18.75
C ARG A 517 -10.67 -4.96 -17.32
N ALA A 518 -11.54 -4.41 -16.50
CA ALA A 518 -11.82 -4.84 -15.14
C ALA A 518 -13.32 -5.09 -14.93
N THR A 519 -13.67 -5.95 -13.99
CA THR A 519 -15.05 -6.29 -13.63
C THR A 519 -15.23 -6.22 -12.12
N GLN A 520 -16.45 -5.86 -11.69
CA GLN A 520 -16.84 -5.83 -10.27
C GLN A 520 -18.24 -6.41 -10.12
N TRP A 521 -18.36 -7.40 -9.25
CA TRP A 521 -19.63 -8.09 -8.97
C TRP A 521 -20.11 -7.92 -7.52
N MET A 522 -19.32 -7.29 -6.67
CA MET A 522 -19.68 -6.98 -5.30
C MET A 522 -19.57 -5.47 -5.07
N HIS A 523 -20.65 -4.85 -4.63
CA HIS A 523 -20.80 -3.40 -4.50
C HIS A 523 -21.12 -3.01 -3.05
N SER A 524 -20.68 -1.83 -2.63
CA SER A 524 -21.14 -1.23 -1.40
C SER A 524 -22.18 -0.15 -1.72
N LEU A 525 -23.34 -0.29 -1.13
CA LEU A 525 -24.40 0.72 -1.16
C LEU A 525 -24.17 1.69 0.00
N ALA A 526 -23.21 2.58 -0.15
CA ALA A 526 -22.94 3.60 0.85
C ALA A 526 -23.86 4.80 0.64
N GLY A 527 -24.47 5.30 1.72
CA GLY A 527 -25.14 6.58 1.69
C GLY A 527 -24.16 7.74 1.52
N ASP A 528 -24.60 8.85 0.88
CA ASP A 528 -23.78 10.06 0.68
C ASP A 528 -23.59 10.89 1.96
N GLY A 529 -23.99 10.38 3.12
CA GLY A 529 -23.90 11.05 4.43
C GLY A 529 -22.45 11.24 4.89
N PRO A 530 -22.21 12.20 5.82
CA PRO A 530 -20.89 12.46 6.38
C PRO A 530 -20.32 11.28 7.20
N LEU A 531 -21.19 10.37 7.62
CA LEU A 531 -20.84 9.21 8.43
C LEU A 531 -21.13 7.94 7.63
N ARG A 532 -20.11 7.36 7.03
CA ARG A 532 -20.19 6.06 6.32
C ARG A 532 -20.13 4.87 7.28
N TYR A 533 -20.93 4.90 8.35
CA TYR A 533 -20.96 3.78 9.30
C TYR A 533 -21.62 2.52 8.73
N PHE A 534 -22.36 2.65 7.63
CA PHE A 534 -23.27 1.61 7.14
C PHE A 534 -23.02 1.26 5.69
N ASP A 535 -21.79 0.86 5.36
CA ASP A 535 -21.50 0.24 4.07
C ASP A 535 -22.28 -1.07 3.97
N VAL A 536 -23.36 -1.08 3.18
CA VAL A 536 -24.11 -2.29 2.89
C VAL A 536 -23.53 -2.98 1.67
N TRP A 537 -22.82 -4.06 1.88
CA TRP A 537 -22.28 -4.86 0.79
C TRP A 537 -23.34 -5.79 0.21
N VAL A 538 -23.43 -5.81 -1.12
CA VAL A 538 -24.31 -6.67 -1.90
C VAL A 538 -23.56 -7.30 -3.08
N ALA A 539 -23.92 -8.53 -3.43
CA ALA A 539 -23.46 -9.14 -4.67
C ALA A 539 -24.38 -8.73 -5.81
N SER A 540 -23.81 -8.61 -7.00
CA SER A 540 -24.58 -8.41 -8.24
C SER A 540 -25.70 -9.43 -8.36
N ASP A 541 -26.87 -8.98 -8.79
CA ASP A 541 -28.07 -9.78 -8.97
C ASP A 541 -28.84 -9.38 -10.27
N SER A 542 -30.07 -9.81 -10.45
CA SER A 542 -30.86 -9.44 -11.64
C SER A 542 -31.12 -7.92 -11.73
N PHE A 543 -31.08 -7.23 -10.59
CA PHE A 543 -31.31 -5.78 -10.48
C PHE A 543 -29.99 -5.00 -10.49
N THR A 544 -28.92 -5.61 -10.00
CA THR A 544 -27.58 -4.99 -9.93
C THR A 544 -26.62 -5.82 -10.78
N PRO A 545 -26.44 -5.46 -12.06
CA PRO A 545 -25.57 -6.23 -12.97
C PRO A 545 -24.09 -6.11 -12.56
N VAL A 546 -23.28 -7.06 -13.02
CA VAL A 546 -21.83 -6.97 -12.86
C VAL A 546 -21.30 -5.76 -13.63
N ALA A 547 -20.65 -4.86 -12.93
CA ALA A 547 -20.05 -3.69 -13.54
C ALA A 547 -18.74 -4.04 -14.26
N ALA A 548 -18.46 -3.32 -15.35
CA ALA A 548 -17.23 -3.48 -16.11
C ALA A 548 -16.69 -2.10 -16.54
N ALA A 549 -15.37 -1.96 -16.53
CA ALA A 549 -14.70 -0.76 -16.98
C ALA A 549 -13.50 -1.08 -17.87
N TRP A 550 -13.23 -0.20 -18.84
CA TRP A 550 -11.98 -0.17 -19.59
C TRP A 550 -11.11 0.96 -19.08
N HIS A 551 -9.86 0.63 -18.76
CA HIS A 551 -8.84 1.59 -18.38
C HIS A 551 -7.90 1.85 -19.54
N TRP A 552 -7.56 3.11 -19.72
CA TRP A 552 -6.52 3.56 -20.62
C TRP A 552 -5.61 4.48 -19.84
N VAL A 553 -4.34 4.15 -19.77
CA VAL A 553 -3.36 4.89 -18.97
C VAL A 553 -2.15 5.17 -19.83
N ALA A 554 -1.68 6.42 -19.80
CA ALA A 554 -0.41 6.80 -20.40
C ALA A 554 0.42 7.55 -19.36
N GLY A 555 1.71 7.32 -19.35
CA GLY A 555 2.62 7.94 -18.39
C GLY A 555 3.98 8.24 -19.00
N VAL A 556 4.62 9.26 -18.44
CA VAL A 556 6.01 9.58 -18.69
C VAL A 556 6.74 9.49 -17.36
N GLU A 557 7.78 8.68 -17.29
CA GLU A 557 8.60 8.51 -16.12
C GLU A 557 9.98 9.07 -16.40
N ARG A 558 10.48 9.92 -15.51
CA ARG A 558 11.85 10.38 -15.57
C ARG A 558 12.58 10.04 -14.28
N TRP A 559 13.66 9.31 -14.40
CA TRP A 559 14.55 9.03 -13.29
C TRP A 559 15.48 10.24 -13.06
N GLN A 560 15.43 10.80 -11.85
CA GLN A 560 16.36 11.86 -11.43
C GLN A 560 17.21 11.29 -10.29
N GLY A 561 18.48 11.09 -10.52
CA GLY A 561 19.42 10.51 -9.56
C GLY A 561 19.71 11.36 -8.32
N THR A 562 18.79 12.24 -7.93
CA THR A 562 18.91 13.14 -6.76
C THR A 562 18.02 12.64 -5.62
N PRO A 563 18.49 12.61 -4.37
CA PRO A 563 17.67 12.22 -3.23
C PRO A 563 16.52 13.23 -3.04
N GLY A 564 15.30 12.74 -2.95
CA GLY A 564 14.12 13.52 -2.61
C GLY A 564 13.21 13.95 -3.76
N ALA A 565 13.52 13.62 -5.01
CA ALA A 565 12.57 13.80 -6.09
C ALA A 565 11.76 12.52 -6.27
N SER A 566 10.59 12.45 -5.64
CA SER A 566 9.56 11.48 -6.02
C SER A 566 9.25 11.66 -7.50
N THR A 567 9.35 10.58 -8.28
CA THR A 567 8.82 10.54 -9.64
C THR A 567 7.35 10.90 -9.59
N CYS A 568 6.98 12.08 -10.09
CA CYS A 568 5.58 12.40 -10.29
C CYS A 568 5.18 11.78 -11.64
N PRO A 569 4.41 10.69 -11.70
CA PRO A 569 3.87 10.21 -12.96
C PRO A 569 2.84 11.24 -13.44
N ILE A 570 3.15 11.95 -14.52
CA ILE A 570 2.15 12.75 -15.23
C ILE A 570 1.27 11.75 -15.98
N SER A 571 0.24 11.27 -15.32
CA SER A 571 -0.76 10.42 -15.96
C SER A 571 -1.91 11.28 -16.48
N ALA A 572 -2.09 11.29 -17.80
CA ALA A 572 -3.31 11.78 -18.40
C ALA A 572 -4.30 10.62 -18.48
N ALA A 573 -5.29 10.59 -17.59
CA ALA A 573 -6.40 9.66 -17.72
C ALA A 573 -7.47 10.31 -18.63
N SER A 574 -7.79 9.71 -19.76
CA SER A 574 -9.00 10.04 -20.49
C SER A 574 -10.07 9.01 -20.15
N SER A 575 -10.91 9.32 -19.15
CA SER A 575 -12.24 8.74 -19.08
C SER A 575 -13.16 9.62 -19.93
N THR A 576 -14.06 9.03 -20.66
CA THR A 576 -15.13 9.75 -21.38
C THR A 576 -16.09 10.38 -20.38
N GLY A 577 -15.73 11.59 -19.89
CA GLY A 577 -16.54 12.45 -19.03
C GLY A 577 -15.80 13.78 -18.82
N PRO A 578 -16.48 14.94 -18.71
CA PRO A 578 -15.82 16.23 -18.77
C PRO A 578 -15.28 16.65 -17.42
N ALA A 579 -13.96 16.60 -17.22
CA ALA A 579 -13.28 17.44 -16.23
C ALA A 579 -11.85 17.73 -16.68
N ARG A 580 -11.65 18.95 -17.18
CA ARG A 580 -10.32 19.54 -17.37
C ARG A 580 -9.86 20.13 -16.04
N GLN A 581 -8.74 19.66 -15.48
CA GLN A 581 -7.91 20.49 -14.62
C GLN A 581 -6.43 20.23 -14.89
N ALA A 582 -5.77 21.27 -15.36
CA ALA A 582 -4.33 21.30 -15.61
C ALA A 582 -3.57 21.62 -14.31
N CYS A 583 -2.64 20.76 -13.91
CA CYS A 583 -1.64 21.12 -12.90
C CYS A 583 -0.63 22.10 -13.51
N ARG A 584 -0.58 23.31 -12.98
CA ARG A 584 0.52 24.26 -13.23
C ARG A 584 1.65 24.01 -12.22
N SER A 585 2.83 23.74 -12.72
CA SER A 585 4.06 23.72 -11.94
C SER A 585 4.38 25.14 -11.47
N ALA A 586 4.43 25.37 -10.15
CA ALA A 586 4.98 26.59 -9.57
C ALA A 586 6.49 26.41 -9.42
N SER A 587 7.27 27.02 -10.29
CA SER A 587 8.69 27.27 -10.07
C SER A 587 8.84 28.53 -9.21
N ALA A 588 9.41 28.39 -8.01
CA ALA A 588 9.77 29.51 -7.16
C ALA A 588 11.02 30.20 -7.74
N GLY A 589 10.85 31.39 -8.27
CA GLY A 589 11.94 32.35 -8.55
C GLY A 589 12.11 33.32 -7.37
N PRO A 590 13.28 33.90 -7.19
CA PRO A 590 13.61 34.68 -5.99
C PRO A 590 12.85 36.00 -5.91
N ALA A 591 12.40 36.31 -4.71
CA ALA A 591 11.74 37.57 -4.35
C ALA A 591 12.61 38.78 -4.63
N ARG A 592 12.08 39.77 -5.35
CA ARG A 592 12.54 41.17 -5.35
C ARG A 592 11.58 41.97 -4.50
N ASP A 593 12.22 42.64 -3.55
CA ASP A 593 11.69 43.61 -2.61
C ASP A 593 11.11 44.84 -3.36
N SER A 594 9.87 45.23 -3.06
CA SER A 594 9.37 46.59 -3.33
C SER A 594 8.21 46.92 -2.40
N GLY A 595 8.40 47.94 -1.62
CA GLY A 595 7.63 48.46 -0.52
C GLY A 595 6.20 48.94 -0.82
N PRO A 596 5.50 49.49 0.20
CA PRO A 596 4.06 49.57 0.24
C PRO A 596 3.46 50.76 -0.49
N ARG A 597 2.38 50.59 -1.24
CA ARG A 597 1.49 51.65 -1.71
C ARG A 597 0.11 51.57 -1.05
N ALA A 598 -0.37 52.73 -0.63
CA ALA A 598 -1.57 52.98 0.11
C ALA A 598 -2.88 52.65 -0.65
N PRO A 599 -4.02 52.54 0.06
CA PRO A 599 -5.28 52.08 -0.50
C PRO A 599 -6.08 53.22 -1.16
N THR A 600 -6.65 52.93 -2.34
CA THR A 600 -7.65 53.79 -3.00
C THR A 600 -9.05 53.30 -2.67
N ARG A 601 -9.88 54.23 -2.19
CA ARG A 601 -11.30 54.07 -1.91
C ARG A 601 -12.08 53.79 -3.20
N LEU A 602 -13.06 52.90 -3.11
CA LEU A 602 -14.16 52.82 -4.06
C LEU A 602 -15.48 53.08 -3.31
N THR A 603 -16.25 54.03 -3.81
CA THR A 603 -17.61 54.38 -3.44
C THR A 603 -18.63 53.51 -4.22
N PRO A 604 -19.85 53.30 -3.69
CA PRO A 604 -20.84 52.43 -4.30
C PRO A 604 -21.75 53.19 -5.28
N SER A 605 -22.21 52.45 -6.28
CA SER A 605 -23.49 52.64 -6.95
C SER A 605 -24.05 51.30 -7.35
#